data_3b319a347632cfce9f30d6e56e1265a5
#
_entry.id   3b319a347632cfce9f30d6e56e1265a5
#
_cell.length_a   1.000
_cell.length_b   1.000
_cell.length_c   1.000
_cell.angle_alpha   90.00
_cell.angle_beta   90.00
_cell.angle_gamma   90.00
#
_symmetry.space_group_name_H-M   'P 1'
#
loop_
_entity.id
_entity.type
_entity.pdbx_description
1 polymer ?
#
loop_
_entity_poly.entity_id
_entity_poly.type
_entity_poly.pdbx_seq_one_letter_code
_entity_poly.pdbx_strand_id
1 'polypeptide(L)'
;MAPRTRLRRSRYRVLPRWMTSKRTVVAVVVVVAAIGGVFAYRTLDGLAHLFHTNVASVVGSLVRGESGSKIQNNQVAAEQRINIALYGYGGAGHDGAYLSDSIMVISIQPHATGPPQVAEISIPRDWYVPMYNAAGKKGDEGKINQAYSDGVLDGDGGVQAGQEDAGGAMADAALSHLLGIPIDYFVGLDFTAFKQGVDAVGGIDIDVPVSFFDPQYPSCDADTCPYTEISFKAGEQHMSGATALEYARSRHGDNGQGTDFARSQRQQQILTAIKAKVLSIGGIGDLPSLLDALGGNVDTNMTLDDVEAIYNLVKGVNSTSIVHAGLDATNFLYECNVPTCAADYLYADDGSYATIDHFIQKVFAPPASLGEDPHVGIEDGSGTGNGASARWVGIFGDLGWSTQDLGRVPTTSGTAVIDQSGGTETAAAKWFAAYFGVPVTTVPPPSPGATGSTDGVIVVLGQDEESAFNHDPGYGS
;
A
#
# COMPACT_ATOMS: atom_id res chain seq x y z
N MET A 1 28.13 37.94 67.42
CA MET A 1 27.99 36.49 67.47
C MET A 1 27.43 36.04 66.11
N ALA A 2 28.28 35.43 65.25
CA ALA A 2 27.88 34.96 63.94
C ALA A 2 27.68 33.42 63.99
N PRO A 3 26.64 32.83 63.36
CA PRO A 3 26.43 31.39 63.39
C PRO A 3 27.37 30.67 62.44
N ARG A 4 28.04 29.63 62.95
CA ARG A 4 28.91 28.71 62.20
C ARG A 4 28.06 27.77 61.34
N THR A 5 28.12 27.90 60.01
CA THR A 5 27.57 26.95 59.04
C THR A 5 28.41 25.64 59.06
N ARG A 6 27.77 24.52 59.43
CA ARG A 6 28.37 23.17 59.32
C ARG A 6 28.27 22.69 57.86
N LEU A 7 29.41 22.57 57.20
CA LEU A 7 29.53 21.88 55.90
C LEU A 7 29.18 20.39 56.08
N ARG A 8 28.12 19.98 55.38
CA ARG A 8 27.70 18.58 55.27
C ARG A 8 28.74 17.82 54.42
N ARG A 9 29.58 16.97 55.01
CA ARG A 9 30.46 16.06 54.28
C ARG A 9 29.59 15.06 53.49
N SER A 10 29.69 15.13 52.15
CA SER A 10 29.19 14.12 51.22
C SER A 10 29.94 12.80 51.49
N ARG A 11 29.21 11.76 51.90
CA ARG A 11 29.77 10.43 52.04
C ARG A 11 29.82 9.82 50.63
N TYR A 12 30.98 9.86 50.00
CA TYR A 12 31.21 8.98 48.85
C TYR A 12 31.13 7.54 49.32
N ARG A 13 30.17 6.74 48.80
CA ARG A 13 30.15 5.29 49.01
C ARG A 13 31.36 4.71 48.31
N VAL A 14 32.36 4.30 49.08
CA VAL A 14 33.48 3.57 48.56
C VAL A 14 32.96 2.18 48.13
N LEU A 15 33.09 1.86 46.85
CA LEU A 15 32.72 0.54 46.34
C LEU A 15 33.52 -0.57 47.06
N PRO A 16 32.91 -1.71 47.35
CA PRO A 16 33.59 -2.81 48.02
C PRO A 16 34.84 -3.27 47.23
N ARG A 17 35.91 -3.58 47.92
CA ARG A 17 37.23 -3.91 47.33
C ARG A 17 37.19 -5.09 46.33
N TRP A 18 36.17 -5.97 46.42
CA TRP A 18 35.97 -7.05 45.47
C TRP A 18 35.47 -6.59 44.11
N MET A 19 34.76 -5.43 44.03
CA MET A 19 34.30 -4.82 42.77
C MET A 19 35.43 -4.12 41.99
N THR A 20 36.58 -3.88 42.61
CA THR A 20 37.73 -3.20 41.99
C THR A 20 38.89 -4.12 41.60
N SER A 21 38.77 -5.42 41.80
CA SER A 21 39.80 -6.35 41.37
C SER A 21 39.80 -6.42 39.82
N LYS A 22 40.99 -6.33 39.22
CA LYS A 22 41.15 -6.45 37.75
C LYS A 22 40.47 -7.68 37.19
N ARG A 23 40.50 -8.81 37.93
CA ARG A 23 39.81 -10.07 37.53
C ARG A 23 38.31 -9.98 37.52
N THR A 24 37.67 -9.26 38.47
CA THR A 24 36.22 -9.07 38.52
C THR A 24 35.75 -8.12 37.41
N VAL A 25 36.53 -7.06 37.16
CA VAL A 25 36.24 -6.14 36.04
C VAL A 25 36.34 -6.87 34.71
N VAL A 26 37.40 -7.66 34.51
CA VAL A 26 37.54 -8.48 33.28
C VAL A 26 36.41 -9.51 33.16
N ALA A 27 36.02 -10.18 34.23
CA ALA A 27 34.89 -11.13 34.19
C ALA A 27 33.57 -10.42 33.83
N VAL A 28 33.27 -9.25 34.38
CA VAL A 28 32.08 -8.46 34.03
C VAL A 28 32.12 -8.03 32.57
N VAL A 29 33.25 -7.55 32.09
CA VAL A 29 33.42 -7.15 30.67
C VAL A 29 33.24 -8.35 29.74
N VAL A 30 33.78 -9.51 30.07
CA VAL A 30 33.59 -10.74 29.28
C VAL A 30 32.12 -11.19 29.27
N VAL A 31 31.44 -11.12 30.41
CA VAL A 31 30.02 -11.48 30.51
C VAL A 31 29.15 -10.50 29.68
N VAL A 32 29.42 -9.21 29.79
CA VAL A 32 28.70 -8.18 28.99
C VAL A 32 28.99 -8.36 27.50
N ALA A 33 30.23 -8.63 27.13
CA ALA A 33 30.62 -8.92 25.74
C ALA A 33 29.97 -10.22 25.22
N ALA A 34 29.89 -11.25 26.07
CA ALA A 34 29.23 -12.51 25.71
C ALA A 34 27.73 -12.35 25.55
N ILE A 35 27.06 -11.60 26.45
CA ILE A 35 25.62 -11.28 26.34
C ILE A 35 25.37 -10.42 25.10
N GLY A 36 26.19 -9.38 24.90
CA GLY A 36 26.11 -8.53 23.70
C GLY A 36 26.37 -9.32 22.42
N GLY A 37 27.34 -10.23 22.43
CA GLY A 37 27.64 -11.10 21.29
C GLY A 37 26.54 -12.11 20.98
N VAL A 38 25.90 -12.71 21.99
CA VAL A 38 24.73 -13.60 21.80
C VAL A 38 23.52 -12.82 21.29
N PHE A 39 23.29 -11.62 21.82
CA PHE A 39 22.21 -10.75 21.36
C PHE A 39 22.44 -10.32 19.90
N ALA A 40 23.65 -9.82 19.59
CA ALA A 40 24.01 -9.45 18.22
C ALA A 40 23.91 -10.64 17.24
N TYR A 41 24.36 -11.83 17.64
CA TYR A 41 24.24 -13.03 16.81
C TYR A 41 22.79 -13.40 16.55
N ARG A 42 21.92 -13.37 17.56
CA ARG A 42 20.47 -13.66 17.40
C ARG A 42 19.80 -12.67 16.47
N THR A 43 20.10 -11.38 16.61
CA THR A 43 19.57 -10.34 15.73
C THR A 43 20.02 -10.54 14.28
N LEU A 44 21.31 -10.84 14.07
CA LEU A 44 21.86 -11.11 12.74
C LEU A 44 21.32 -12.42 12.14
N ASP A 45 21.09 -13.43 12.97
CA ASP A 45 20.50 -14.70 12.55
C ASP A 45 19.03 -14.52 12.16
N GLY A 46 18.24 -13.75 12.94
CA GLY A 46 16.88 -13.37 12.60
C GLY A 46 16.80 -12.61 11.29
N LEU A 47 17.69 -11.63 11.08
CA LEU A 47 17.81 -10.92 9.80
C LEU A 47 18.20 -11.84 8.65
N ALA A 48 19.12 -12.78 8.89
CA ALA A 48 19.54 -13.73 7.87
C ALA A 48 18.38 -14.64 7.44
N HIS A 49 17.55 -15.07 8.37
CA HIS A 49 16.33 -15.82 8.06
C HIS A 49 15.30 -14.98 7.30
N LEU A 50 15.01 -13.77 7.77
CA LEU A 50 14.04 -12.86 7.15
C LEU A 50 14.37 -12.56 5.68
N PHE A 51 15.65 -12.35 5.37
CA PHE A 51 16.10 -12.04 4.01
C PHE A 51 16.65 -13.26 3.25
N HIS A 52 16.32 -14.47 3.66
CA HIS A 52 16.73 -15.72 3.00
C HIS A 52 18.24 -15.78 2.70
N THR A 53 19.06 -15.28 3.62
CA THR A 53 20.49 -15.11 3.46
C THR A 53 21.26 -15.70 4.66
N ASN A 54 22.55 -15.50 4.73
CA ASN A 54 23.35 -15.94 5.86
C ASN A 54 23.92 -14.75 6.66
N VAL A 55 24.23 -14.99 7.95
CA VAL A 55 24.75 -13.97 8.86
C VAL A 55 25.98 -13.24 8.29
N ALA A 56 26.83 -13.92 7.52
CA ALA A 56 28.02 -13.29 6.91
C ALA A 56 27.63 -12.28 5.83
N SER A 57 26.56 -12.52 5.07
CA SER A 57 26.03 -11.57 4.09
C SER A 57 25.42 -10.35 4.78
N VAL A 58 24.62 -10.56 5.84
CA VAL A 58 24.05 -9.46 6.64
C VAL A 58 25.15 -8.60 7.26
N VAL A 59 26.17 -9.21 7.86
CA VAL A 59 27.34 -8.46 8.39
C VAL A 59 28.09 -7.75 7.26
N GLY A 60 28.19 -8.40 6.10
CA GLY A 60 28.86 -7.84 4.93
C GLY A 60 28.18 -6.58 4.40
N SER A 61 26.85 -6.52 4.37
CA SER A 61 26.09 -5.34 3.95
C SER A 61 26.23 -4.21 4.97
N LEU A 62 26.08 -4.50 6.27
CA LEU A 62 26.23 -3.52 7.34
C LEU A 62 27.63 -2.89 7.45
N VAL A 63 28.69 -3.62 7.06
CA VAL A 63 30.10 -3.17 7.20
C VAL A 63 30.59 -2.45 5.95
N ARG A 64 30.14 -2.83 4.75
CA ARG A 64 30.70 -2.29 3.50
C ARG A 64 30.23 -0.87 3.18
N GLY A 65 29.06 -0.44 3.67
CA GLY A 65 28.51 0.89 3.37
C GLY A 65 28.27 1.17 1.87
N GLU A 66 28.48 0.16 1.02
CA GLU A 66 28.13 0.21 -0.40
C GLU A 66 26.77 -0.43 -0.53
N SER A 67 25.78 0.32 -0.94
CA SER A 67 24.45 -0.19 -1.22
C SER A 67 24.55 -1.26 -2.33
N GLY A 68 24.35 -2.50 -1.96
CA GLY A 68 24.18 -3.62 -2.90
C GLY A 68 22.79 -3.63 -3.53
N SER A 69 21.95 -2.68 -3.16
CA SER A 69 20.57 -2.58 -3.57
C SER A 69 20.43 -2.45 -5.09
N LYS A 70 19.63 -3.32 -5.67
CA LYS A 70 19.21 -3.21 -7.08
C LYS A 70 18.36 -1.96 -7.29
N ILE A 71 17.54 -1.58 -6.30
CA ILE A 71 16.71 -0.38 -6.29
C ILE A 71 17.59 0.86 -6.51
N GLN A 72 18.60 1.06 -5.64
CA GLN A 72 19.44 2.24 -5.68
C GLN A 72 20.26 2.33 -6.98
N ASN A 73 20.84 1.23 -7.40
CA ASN A 73 21.78 1.23 -8.53
C ASN A 73 21.11 1.21 -9.90
N ASN A 74 19.92 0.61 -10.00
CA ASN A 74 19.24 0.43 -11.28
C ASN A 74 17.98 1.29 -11.39
N GLN A 75 17.02 1.14 -10.47
CA GLN A 75 15.69 1.72 -10.62
C GLN A 75 15.67 3.21 -10.28
N VAL A 76 16.25 3.63 -9.16
CA VAL A 76 16.29 5.05 -8.77
C VAL A 76 17.14 5.86 -9.74
N ALA A 77 18.30 5.34 -10.13
CA ALA A 77 19.19 6.01 -11.09
C ALA A 77 18.59 6.14 -12.51
N ALA A 78 17.72 5.22 -12.90
CA ALA A 78 17.02 5.24 -14.18
C ALA A 78 15.62 5.90 -14.10
N GLU A 79 15.24 6.46 -12.95
CA GLU A 79 13.90 7.01 -12.68
C GLU A 79 12.78 5.99 -13.00
N GLN A 80 13.06 4.70 -12.81
CA GLN A 80 12.08 3.64 -13.05
C GLN A 80 11.13 3.52 -11.88
N ARG A 81 9.86 3.32 -12.18
CA ARG A 81 8.82 3.03 -11.20
C ARG A 81 9.16 1.75 -10.44
N ILE A 82 8.93 1.77 -9.13
CA ILE A 82 9.16 0.65 -8.21
C ILE A 82 7.80 0.27 -7.63
N ASN A 83 7.39 -0.99 -7.79
CA ASN A 83 6.12 -1.49 -7.30
C ASN A 83 6.37 -2.59 -6.27
N ILE A 84 5.80 -2.41 -5.07
CA ILE A 84 5.93 -3.32 -3.94
C ILE A 84 4.54 -3.80 -3.56
N ALA A 85 4.26 -5.09 -3.70
CA ALA A 85 3.00 -5.67 -3.24
C ALA A 85 3.06 -6.00 -1.75
N LEU A 86 2.00 -5.67 -1.03
CA LEU A 86 1.81 -6.03 0.37
C LEU A 86 0.69 -7.05 0.45
N TYR A 87 0.97 -8.20 1.05
CA TYR A 87 0.01 -9.28 1.28
C TYR A 87 -0.18 -9.51 2.77
N GLY A 88 -1.39 -9.26 3.27
CA GLY A 88 -1.77 -9.55 4.65
C GLY A 88 -2.61 -10.81 4.73
N TYR A 89 -2.18 -11.80 5.51
CA TYR A 89 -2.86 -13.09 5.65
C TYR A 89 -2.92 -13.56 7.11
N GLY A 90 -3.68 -14.61 7.39
CA GLY A 90 -3.87 -15.11 8.75
C GLY A 90 -2.63 -15.71 9.39
N GLY A 91 -1.87 -16.46 8.61
CA GLY A 91 -0.71 -17.23 9.06
C GLY A 91 -1.05 -18.66 9.47
N ALA A 92 -0.03 -19.44 9.78
CA ALA A 92 -0.17 -20.85 10.14
C ALA A 92 -1.12 -21.05 11.34
N GLY A 93 -2.07 -21.96 11.19
CA GLY A 93 -3.11 -22.24 12.20
C GLY A 93 -4.39 -21.43 12.06
N HIS A 94 -4.45 -20.50 11.12
CA HIS A 94 -5.65 -19.80 10.70
C HIS A 94 -6.38 -20.60 9.61
N ASP A 95 -7.71 -20.63 9.64
CA ASP A 95 -8.49 -21.18 8.52
C ASP A 95 -8.28 -20.29 7.29
N GLY A 96 -7.88 -20.87 6.15
CA GLY A 96 -7.41 -20.09 5.00
C GLY A 96 -6.07 -19.39 5.24
N ALA A 97 -5.16 -20.06 5.96
CA ALA A 97 -3.91 -19.52 6.52
C ALA A 97 -3.14 -18.53 5.63
N TYR A 98 -3.10 -18.80 4.34
CA TYR A 98 -2.34 -18.02 3.36
C TYR A 98 -3.22 -17.26 2.34
N LEU A 99 -4.54 -17.21 2.55
CA LEU A 99 -5.41 -16.33 1.77
C LEU A 99 -5.07 -14.87 2.08
N SER A 100 -4.70 -14.10 1.06
CA SER A 100 -4.36 -12.68 1.24
C SER A 100 -5.63 -11.85 1.39
N ASP A 101 -6.11 -11.69 2.60
CA ASP A 101 -7.31 -10.89 2.89
C ASP A 101 -7.09 -9.37 2.79
N SER A 102 -5.85 -8.95 2.68
CA SER A 102 -5.44 -7.57 2.40
C SER A 102 -4.38 -7.59 1.30
N ILE A 103 -4.65 -6.90 0.20
CA ILE A 103 -3.74 -6.78 -0.93
C ILE A 103 -3.61 -5.31 -1.28
N MET A 104 -2.39 -4.82 -1.32
CA MET A 104 -2.09 -3.43 -1.66
C MET A 104 -0.80 -3.35 -2.47
N VAL A 105 -0.75 -2.46 -3.45
CA VAL A 105 0.48 -2.16 -4.18
C VAL A 105 0.94 -0.75 -3.80
N ILE A 106 2.14 -0.65 -3.25
CA ILE A 106 2.83 0.63 -3.06
C ILE A 106 3.67 0.87 -4.28
N SER A 107 3.34 1.91 -5.00
CA SER A 107 4.00 2.31 -6.22
C SER A 107 4.79 3.60 -5.98
N ILE A 108 6.06 3.62 -6.36
CA ILE A 108 6.99 4.72 -6.13
C ILE A 108 7.59 5.13 -7.46
N GLN A 109 7.41 6.40 -7.83
CA GLN A 109 8.04 6.98 -9.03
C GLN A 109 9.18 7.89 -8.58
N PRO A 110 10.44 7.45 -8.70
CA PRO A 110 11.60 8.30 -8.45
C PRO A 110 11.70 9.44 -9.45
N HIS A 111 12.32 10.54 -9.04
CA HIS A 111 12.68 11.65 -9.90
C HIS A 111 14.15 12.02 -9.70
N ALA A 112 14.84 12.52 -10.76
CA ALA A 112 16.22 12.99 -10.67
C ALA A 112 16.37 14.15 -9.68
N THR A 113 15.33 14.95 -9.52
CA THR A 113 15.28 16.10 -8.60
C THR A 113 13.97 16.14 -7.85
N GLY A 114 14.04 16.33 -6.54
CA GLY A 114 12.86 16.41 -5.67
C GLY A 114 12.44 15.06 -5.05
N PRO A 115 11.37 15.05 -4.27
CA PRO A 115 10.84 13.85 -3.65
C PRO A 115 10.18 12.94 -4.71
N PRO A 116 10.17 11.61 -4.51
CA PRO A 116 9.42 10.71 -5.36
C PRO A 116 7.91 10.94 -5.20
N GLN A 117 7.14 10.55 -6.21
CA GLN A 117 5.70 10.38 -6.08
C GLN A 117 5.41 8.98 -5.52
N VAL A 118 4.39 8.86 -4.68
CA VAL A 118 3.98 7.60 -4.07
C VAL A 118 2.48 7.41 -4.24
N ALA A 119 2.08 6.22 -4.63
CA ALA A 119 0.68 5.81 -4.69
C ALA A 119 0.48 4.51 -3.89
N GLU A 120 -0.62 4.42 -3.18
CA GLU A 120 -1.10 3.24 -2.47
C GLU A 120 -2.36 2.75 -3.19
N ILE A 121 -2.30 1.57 -3.78
CA ILE A 121 -3.35 1.00 -4.61
C ILE A 121 -3.93 -0.21 -3.91
N SER A 122 -5.16 -0.10 -3.40
CA SER A 122 -5.87 -1.20 -2.76
C SER A 122 -6.51 -2.12 -3.79
N ILE A 123 -6.30 -3.43 -3.64
CA ILE A 123 -6.84 -4.46 -4.51
C ILE A 123 -7.87 -5.27 -3.71
N PRO A 124 -9.12 -5.40 -4.18
CA PRO A 124 -10.12 -6.16 -3.47
C PRO A 124 -9.83 -7.66 -3.56
N ARG A 125 -9.82 -8.34 -2.42
CA ARG A 125 -9.48 -9.76 -2.30
C ARG A 125 -10.42 -10.68 -3.09
N ASP A 126 -11.66 -10.26 -3.29
CA ASP A 126 -12.73 -11.03 -3.93
C ASP A 126 -12.79 -10.76 -5.45
N TRP A 127 -11.81 -10.09 -6.03
CA TRP A 127 -11.70 -9.89 -7.48
C TRP A 127 -11.47 -11.24 -8.17
N TYR A 128 -12.42 -11.63 -9.02
CA TYR A 128 -12.39 -12.90 -9.74
C TYR A 128 -11.66 -12.74 -11.06
N VAL A 129 -10.54 -13.42 -11.17
CA VAL A 129 -9.53 -13.15 -12.19
C VAL A 129 -8.90 -14.45 -12.69
N PRO A 130 -8.30 -14.43 -13.89
CA PRO A 130 -7.41 -15.49 -14.31
C PRO A 130 -6.20 -15.54 -13.37
N MET A 131 -5.89 -16.73 -12.86
CA MET A 131 -4.67 -16.95 -12.10
C MET A 131 -3.48 -17.11 -13.04
N TYR A 132 -2.33 -16.61 -12.61
CA TYR A 132 -1.08 -16.76 -13.33
C TYR A 132 -0.06 -17.42 -12.41
N ASN A 133 0.68 -18.39 -12.94
CA ASN A 133 1.78 -18.96 -12.17
C ASN A 133 3.03 -18.04 -12.21
N ALA A 134 4.04 -18.34 -11.39
CA ALA A 134 5.26 -17.56 -11.30
C ALA A 134 6.03 -17.39 -12.64
N ALA A 135 5.76 -18.26 -13.63
CA ALA A 135 6.30 -18.14 -14.98
C ALA A 135 5.40 -17.30 -15.92
N GLY A 136 4.32 -16.69 -15.41
CA GLY A 136 3.39 -15.87 -16.18
C GLY A 136 2.42 -16.69 -17.07
N LYS A 137 2.31 -18.00 -16.85
CA LYS A 137 1.36 -18.82 -17.60
C LYS A 137 -0.03 -18.73 -16.97
N LYS A 138 -1.03 -18.38 -17.79
CA LYS A 138 -2.43 -18.34 -17.40
C LYS A 138 -2.94 -19.73 -17.01
N GLY A 139 -3.57 -19.83 -15.84
CA GLY A 139 -4.27 -20.99 -15.31
C GLY A 139 -5.79 -20.81 -15.30
N ASP A 140 -6.45 -21.45 -14.34
CA ASP A 140 -7.87 -21.31 -14.08
C ASP A 140 -8.22 -19.96 -13.49
N GLU A 141 -9.50 -19.63 -13.37
CA GLU A 141 -9.97 -18.41 -12.73
C GLU A 141 -10.30 -18.65 -11.25
N GLY A 142 -10.05 -17.65 -10.42
CA GLY A 142 -10.30 -17.69 -8.99
C GLY A 142 -10.28 -16.30 -8.35
N LYS A 143 -10.51 -16.22 -7.05
CA LYS A 143 -10.33 -14.95 -6.31
C LYS A 143 -8.85 -14.62 -6.21
N ILE A 144 -8.48 -13.37 -6.44
CA ILE A 144 -7.07 -12.93 -6.42
C ILE A 144 -6.35 -13.26 -5.10
N ASN A 145 -7.08 -13.30 -3.98
CA ASN A 145 -6.50 -13.65 -2.69
C ASN A 145 -5.99 -15.11 -2.60
N GLN A 146 -6.41 -15.99 -3.52
CA GLN A 146 -5.94 -17.38 -3.59
C GLN A 146 -4.53 -17.47 -4.16
N ALA A 147 -4.10 -16.51 -4.99
CA ALA A 147 -2.82 -16.57 -5.69
C ALA A 147 -1.61 -16.77 -4.75
N TYR A 148 -1.60 -16.07 -3.61
CA TYR A 148 -0.55 -16.24 -2.60
C TYR A 148 -0.62 -17.64 -1.94
N SER A 149 -1.81 -18.10 -1.59
CA SER A 149 -2.03 -19.41 -0.99
C SER A 149 -1.62 -20.55 -1.94
N ASP A 150 -1.96 -20.43 -3.21
CA ASP A 150 -1.63 -21.44 -4.23
C ASP A 150 -0.11 -21.56 -4.39
N GLY A 151 0.62 -20.43 -4.37
CA GLY A 151 2.06 -20.43 -4.38
C GLY A 151 2.68 -21.15 -3.18
N VAL A 152 2.16 -20.90 -1.97
CA VAL A 152 2.67 -21.53 -0.74
C VAL A 152 2.36 -23.02 -0.69
N LEU A 153 1.12 -23.43 -1.07
CA LEU A 153 0.63 -24.79 -0.83
C LEU A 153 0.93 -25.73 -2.00
N ASP A 154 0.73 -25.27 -3.21
CA ASP A 154 0.77 -26.14 -4.40
C ASP A 154 2.07 -25.94 -5.20
N GLY A 155 2.59 -24.71 -5.26
CA GLY A 155 3.70 -24.33 -6.13
C GLY A 155 3.34 -24.50 -7.60
N ASP A 156 3.83 -23.67 -8.49
CA ASP A 156 3.68 -23.87 -9.94
C ASP A 156 4.73 -23.03 -10.71
N GLY A 157 4.86 -23.28 -12.01
CA GLY A 157 5.65 -22.47 -12.93
C GLY A 157 7.15 -22.40 -12.61
N GLY A 158 7.69 -23.43 -11.96
CA GLY A 158 9.09 -23.48 -11.54
C GLY A 158 9.29 -23.15 -10.06
N VAL A 159 8.25 -22.72 -9.37
CA VAL A 159 8.22 -22.57 -7.91
C VAL A 159 7.70 -23.89 -7.32
N GLN A 160 8.35 -24.38 -6.27
CA GLN A 160 7.95 -25.61 -5.57
C GLN A 160 7.17 -25.25 -4.30
N ALA A 161 6.13 -26.03 -3.99
CA ALA A 161 5.36 -25.87 -2.76
C ALA A 161 6.29 -25.86 -1.52
N GLY A 162 6.05 -24.92 -0.62
CA GLY A 162 6.87 -24.72 0.57
C GLY A 162 8.25 -24.12 0.31
N GLN A 163 8.56 -23.70 -0.93
CA GLN A 163 9.74 -22.91 -1.22
C GLN A 163 9.54 -21.50 -0.65
N GLU A 164 10.59 -20.94 -0.08
CA GLU A 164 10.65 -19.54 0.31
C GLU A 164 10.28 -18.66 -0.90
N ASP A 165 9.54 -17.59 -0.69
CA ASP A 165 9.02 -16.65 -1.72
C ASP A 165 7.94 -17.22 -2.68
N ALA A 166 7.52 -18.47 -2.54
CA ALA A 166 6.60 -19.11 -3.48
C ALA A 166 5.24 -18.39 -3.56
N GLY A 167 4.70 -18.00 -2.40
CA GLY A 167 3.44 -17.25 -2.32
C GLY A 167 3.51 -15.92 -3.03
N GLY A 168 4.53 -15.13 -2.69
CA GLY A 168 4.76 -13.83 -3.30
C GLY A 168 4.97 -13.93 -4.82
N ALA A 169 5.79 -14.88 -5.28
CA ALA A 169 6.09 -15.02 -6.69
C ALA A 169 4.84 -15.28 -7.56
N MET A 170 3.89 -16.10 -7.08
CA MET A 170 2.65 -16.34 -7.78
C MET A 170 1.68 -15.16 -7.73
N ALA A 171 1.53 -14.57 -6.55
CA ALA A 171 0.67 -13.40 -6.39
C ALA A 171 1.17 -12.19 -7.19
N ASP A 172 2.49 -11.94 -7.22
CA ASP A 172 3.12 -10.89 -8.01
C ASP A 172 2.92 -11.10 -9.52
N ALA A 173 3.03 -12.36 -10.00
CA ALA A 173 2.76 -12.68 -11.39
C ALA A 173 1.31 -12.39 -11.77
N ALA A 174 0.35 -12.79 -10.92
CA ALA A 174 -1.07 -12.49 -11.15
C ALA A 174 -1.32 -10.97 -11.17
N LEU A 175 -0.85 -10.23 -10.14
CA LEU A 175 -1.03 -8.78 -10.08
C LEU A 175 -0.36 -8.05 -11.25
N SER A 176 0.84 -8.47 -11.67
CA SER A 176 1.53 -7.85 -12.80
C SER A 176 0.73 -7.92 -14.08
N HIS A 177 0.09 -9.07 -14.33
CA HIS A 177 -0.78 -9.24 -15.50
C HIS A 177 -2.10 -8.47 -15.41
N LEU A 178 -2.65 -8.33 -14.18
CA LEU A 178 -3.94 -7.69 -13.97
C LEU A 178 -3.86 -6.16 -13.91
N LEU A 179 -2.71 -5.62 -13.54
CA LEU A 179 -2.49 -4.18 -13.37
C LEU A 179 -1.66 -3.56 -14.50
N GLY A 180 -1.17 -4.37 -15.45
CA GLY A 180 -0.33 -3.90 -16.56
C GLY A 180 0.99 -3.26 -16.13
N ILE A 181 1.47 -3.54 -14.92
CA ILE A 181 2.73 -3.05 -14.37
C ILE A 181 3.52 -4.20 -13.74
N PRO A 182 4.86 -4.21 -13.83
CA PRO A 182 5.64 -5.20 -13.09
C PRO A 182 5.47 -5.00 -11.59
N ILE A 183 5.35 -6.08 -10.82
CA ILE A 183 5.55 -6.07 -9.37
C ILE A 183 7.00 -6.49 -9.13
N ASP A 184 7.79 -5.58 -8.57
CA ASP A 184 9.24 -5.77 -8.42
C ASP A 184 9.58 -6.51 -7.11
N TYR A 185 8.81 -6.20 -6.08
CA TYR A 185 9.01 -6.71 -4.72
C TYR A 185 7.69 -7.03 -4.06
N PHE A 186 7.76 -7.91 -3.07
CA PHE A 186 6.63 -8.16 -2.18
C PHE A 186 7.03 -8.18 -0.71
N VAL A 187 6.04 -7.98 0.15
CA VAL A 187 6.11 -8.19 1.58
C VAL A 187 4.83 -8.93 2.00
N GLY A 188 4.98 -10.17 2.43
CA GLY A 188 3.94 -10.99 3.03
C GLY A 188 3.99 -10.87 4.55
N LEU A 189 2.87 -10.57 5.19
CA LEU A 189 2.76 -10.37 6.64
C LEU A 189 1.63 -11.22 7.18
N ASP A 190 1.92 -12.08 8.15
CA ASP A 190 0.87 -12.71 8.91
C ASP A 190 0.37 -11.80 10.05
N PHE A 191 -0.73 -12.16 10.69
CA PHE A 191 -1.29 -11.38 11.80
C PHE A 191 -0.35 -11.26 12.99
N THR A 192 0.58 -12.22 13.16
CA THR A 192 1.57 -12.18 14.23
C THR A 192 2.63 -11.14 13.94
N ALA A 193 3.19 -11.14 12.71
CA ALA A 193 4.12 -10.11 12.26
C ALA A 193 3.51 -8.71 12.34
N PHE A 194 2.27 -8.55 11.89
CA PHE A 194 1.57 -7.26 11.97
C PHE A 194 1.49 -6.75 13.41
N LYS A 195 1.00 -7.60 14.35
CA LYS A 195 0.92 -7.22 15.77
C LYS A 195 2.28 -6.85 16.35
N GLN A 196 3.27 -7.70 16.11
CA GLN A 196 4.63 -7.50 16.61
C GLN A 196 5.28 -6.25 16.02
N GLY A 197 5.08 -5.97 14.74
CA GLY A 197 5.60 -4.78 14.06
C GLY A 197 5.04 -3.49 14.64
N VAL A 198 3.74 -3.42 14.85
CA VAL A 198 3.10 -2.26 15.50
C VAL A 198 3.57 -2.10 16.94
N ASP A 199 3.66 -3.18 17.71
CA ASP A 199 4.12 -3.13 19.11
C ASP A 199 5.61 -2.74 19.20
N ALA A 200 6.45 -3.20 18.27
CA ALA A 200 7.88 -2.89 18.23
C ALA A 200 8.16 -1.40 17.99
N VAL A 201 7.31 -0.70 17.24
CA VAL A 201 7.40 0.76 17.09
C VAL A 201 6.73 1.52 18.25
N GLY A 202 6.24 0.81 19.25
CA GLY A 202 5.59 1.37 20.44
C GLY A 202 4.12 1.72 20.23
N GLY A 203 3.42 1.03 19.35
CA GLY A 203 2.05 1.32 18.95
C GLY A 203 1.94 2.43 17.90
N ILE A 204 0.75 2.65 17.39
CA ILE A 204 0.44 3.68 16.38
C ILE A 204 -0.69 4.58 16.84
N ASP A 205 -0.67 5.83 16.40
CA ASP A 205 -1.69 6.82 16.71
C ASP A 205 -2.55 7.05 15.46
N ILE A 206 -3.87 6.82 15.58
CA ILE A 206 -4.84 6.92 14.48
C ILE A 206 -5.96 7.88 14.88
N ASP A 207 -6.24 8.84 14.02
CA ASP A 207 -7.46 9.65 14.12
C ASP A 207 -8.61 8.90 13.44
N VAL A 208 -9.46 8.28 14.27
CA VAL A 208 -10.63 7.52 13.81
C VAL A 208 -11.71 8.50 13.35
N PRO A 209 -12.08 8.52 12.06
CA PRO A 209 -12.98 9.56 11.54
C PRO A 209 -14.42 9.43 12.03
N VAL A 210 -14.88 8.19 12.23
CA VAL A 210 -16.27 7.88 12.63
C VAL A 210 -16.27 6.78 13.66
N SER A 211 -16.98 6.99 14.76
CA SER A 211 -17.19 5.94 15.77
C SER A 211 -17.97 4.77 15.16
N PHE A 212 -17.55 3.55 15.47
CA PHE A 212 -18.29 2.36 15.06
C PHE A 212 -18.21 1.22 16.06
N PHE A 213 -19.16 0.31 15.95
CA PHE A 213 -19.28 -0.89 16.73
C PHE A 213 -19.44 -2.10 15.79
N ASP A 214 -18.61 -3.11 15.99
CA ASP A 214 -18.67 -4.37 15.26
C ASP A 214 -18.99 -5.51 16.24
N PRO A 215 -20.21 -6.07 16.20
CA PRO A 215 -20.63 -7.15 17.09
C PRO A 215 -20.20 -8.54 16.63
N GLN A 216 -19.58 -8.66 15.45
CA GLN A 216 -19.26 -9.92 14.79
C GLN A 216 -17.77 -10.06 14.47
N TYR A 217 -16.91 -9.47 15.31
CA TYR A 217 -15.47 -9.66 15.15
C TYR A 217 -15.07 -11.06 15.64
N PRO A 218 -14.31 -11.86 14.87
CA PRO A 218 -13.86 -13.18 15.30
C PRO A 218 -12.95 -13.09 16.54
N SER A 219 -13.27 -13.82 17.60
CA SER A 219 -12.50 -13.77 18.86
C SER A 219 -11.19 -14.55 18.82
N CYS A 220 -11.00 -15.36 17.78
CA CYS A 220 -9.78 -16.11 17.50
C CYS A 220 -9.59 -16.25 15.96
N ASP A 221 -8.62 -17.02 15.53
CA ASP A 221 -8.22 -17.09 14.14
C ASP A 221 -8.78 -18.31 13.37
N ALA A 222 -9.75 -19.07 13.95
CA ALA A 222 -10.41 -20.18 13.28
C ALA A 222 -11.83 -19.80 12.82
N ASP A 223 -12.36 -20.41 11.75
CA ASP A 223 -13.72 -20.16 11.24
C ASP A 223 -14.83 -20.52 12.26
N THR A 224 -14.51 -21.40 13.19
CA THR A 224 -15.43 -21.81 14.27
C THR A 224 -15.40 -20.91 15.50
N CYS A 225 -14.64 -19.80 15.45
CA CYS A 225 -14.54 -18.88 16.55
C CYS A 225 -15.87 -18.23 16.91
N PRO A 226 -16.17 -18.08 18.18
CA PRO A 226 -17.26 -17.21 18.60
C PRO A 226 -16.92 -15.75 18.22
N TYR A 227 -17.96 -14.97 17.97
CA TYR A 227 -17.79 -13.54 17.77
C TYR A 227 -17.58 -12.83 19.11
N THR A 228 -16.84 -11.75 19.06
CA THR A 228 -16.68 -10.78 20.14
C THR A 228 -17.05 -9.39 19.64
N GLU A 229 -17.30 -8.50 20.58
CA GLU A 229 -17.67 -7.13 20.29
C GLU A 229 -16.43 -6.25 20.33
N ILE A 230 -16.22 -5.46 19.30
CA ILE A 230 -15.19 -4.41 19.29
C ILE A 230 -15.82 -3.05 19.01
N SER A 231 -15.22 -2.00 19.53
CA SER A 231 -15.70 -0.64 19.31
C SER A 231 -14.56 0.36 19.22
N PHE A 232 -14.72 1.32 18.32
CA PHE A 232 -13.79 2.42 18.13
C PHE A 232 -14.55 3.75 18.24
N LYS A 233 -14.01 4.71 18.98
CA LYS A 233 -14.58 6.04 19.10
C LYS A 233 -13.93 6.96 18.08
N ALA A 234 -14.66 7.94 17.56
CA ALA A 234 -14.07 8.99 16.73
C ALA A 234 -13.02 9.82 17.51
N GLY A 235 -11.99 10.27 16.81
CA GLY A 235 -10.87 11.04 17.34
C GLY A 235 -9.59 10.22 17.49
N GLU A 236 -8.54 10.89 17.97
CA GLU A 236 -7.21 10.28 18.13
C GLU A 236 -7.22 9.12 19.14
N GLN A 237 -6.68 7.99 18.72
CA GLN A 237 -6.54 6.80 19.55
C GLN A 237 -5.15 6.19 19.37
N HIS A 238 -4.52 5.86 20.49
CA HIS A 238 -3.31 5.06 20.50
C HIS A 238 -3.66 3.58 20.46
N MET A 239 -3.16 2.86 19.46
CA MET A 239 -3.48 1.46 19.22
C MET A 239 -2.23 0.58 19.38
N SER A 240 -2.34 -0.49 20.19
CA SER A 240 -1.40 -1.61 20.20
C SER A 240 -1.53 -2.42 18.90
N GLY A 241 -0.61 -3.35 18.64
CA GLY A 241 -0.70 -4.24 17.49
C GLY A 241 -2.00 -5.05 17.45
N ALA A 242 -2.49 -5.52 18.60
CA ALA A 242 -3.77 -6.22 18.68
C ALA A 242 -4.95 -5.31 18.28
N THR A 243 -5.02 -4.11 18.86
CA THR A 243 -6.10 -3.15 18.58
C THR A 243 -6.05 -2.65 17.13
N ALA A 244 -4.84 -2.42 16.60
CA ALA A 244 -4.66 -2.04 15.19
C ALA A 244 -5.11 -3.16 14.24
N LEU A 245 -4.87 -4.43 14.60
CA LEU A 245 -5.36 -5.58 13.82
C LEU A 245 -6.89 -5.67 13.85
N GLU A 246 -7.52 -5.46 15.01
CA GLU A 246 -8.98 -5.39 15.14
C GLU A 246 -9.55 -4.28 14.23
N TYR A 247 -8.94 -3.10 14.25
CA TYR A 247 -9.33 -1.96 13.42
C TYR A 247 -9.21 -2.27 11.91
N ALA A 248 -8.11 -2.93 11.49
CA ALA A 248 -7.87 -3.32 10.11
C ALA A 248 -8.84 -4.39 9.60
N ARG A 249 -9.24 -5.34 10.46
CA ARG A 249 -9.99 -6.55 10.07
C ARG A 249 -11.50 -6.41 10.22
N SER A 250 -12.01 -5.42 10.95
CA SER A 250 -13.46 -5.23 11.17
C SER A 250 -14.20 -5.18 9.82
N ARG A 251 -15.29 -5.95 9.71
CA ARG A 251 -16.11 -6.10 8.49
C ARG A 251 -17.61 -5.92 8.72
N HIS A 252 -18.05 -5.85 9.97
CA HIS A 252 -19.46 -5.71 10.35
C HIS A 252 -19.69 -4.46 11.19
N GLY A 253 -18.78 -3.47 11.06
CA GLY A 253 -18.93 -2.18 11.72
C GLY A 253 -20.17 -1.43 11.25
N ASP A 254 -20.91 -0.86 12.20
CA ASP A 254 -22.01 0.05 11.92
C ASP A 254 -21.49 1.41 11.33
N ASN A 255 -22.41 2.36 11.15
CA ASN A 255 -22.07 3.72 10.65
C ASN A 255 -21.28 3.75 9.32
N GLY A 256 -21.55 2.78 8.43
CA GLY A 256 -20.88 2.68 7.12
C GLY A 256 -19.50 2.05 7.18
N GLN A 257 -19.05 1.57 8.34
CA GLN A 257 -17.71 1.01 8.52
C GLN A 257 -17.63 -0.50 8.21
N GLY A 258 -18.72 -1.15 7.83
CA GLY A 258 -18.77 -2.56 7.45
C GLY A 258 -18.46 -2.84 5.97
N THR A 259 -18.14 -1.83 5.16
CA THR A 259 -17.85 -2.00 3.73
C THR A 259 -16.37 -2.30 3.46
N ASP A 260 -16.07 -2.93 2.31
CA ASP A 260 -14.68 -3.16 1.88
C ASP A 260 -13.93 -1.85 1.62
N PHE A 261 -14.62 -0.83 1.12
CA PHE A 261 -14.07 0.51 0.97
C PHE A 261 -13.60 1.10 2.32
N ALA A 262 -14.48 1.07 3.34
CA ALA A 262 -14.12 1.54 4.69
C ALA A 262 -12.95 0.72 5.29
N ARG A 263 -12.90 -0.59 5.02
CA ARG A 263 -11.76 -1.44 5.41
C ARG A 263 -10.46 -0.99 4.74
N SER A 264 -10.48 -0.77 3.43
CA SER A 264 -9.31 -0.27 2.69
C SER A 264 -8.83 1.08 3.25
N GLN A 265 -9.74 2.00 3.54
CA GLN A 265 -9.37 3.28 4.17
C GLN A 265 -8.70 3.08 5.54
N ARG A 266 -9.22 2.19 6.39
CA ARG A 266 -8.59 1.88 7.68
C ARG A 266 -7.18 1.29 7.53
N GLN A 267 -6.98 0.42 6.54
CA GLN A 267 -5.65 -0.13 6.23
C GLN A 267 -4.68 0.95 5.76
N GLN A 268 -5.09 1.88 4.94
CA GLN A 268 -4.28 3.03 4.51
C GLN A 268 -3.94 3.96 5.70
N GLN A 269 -4.88 4.22 6.60
CA GLN A 269 -4.62 4.98 7.83
C GLN A 269 -3.56 4.32 8.70
N ILE A 270 -3.61 2.99 8.84
CA ILE A 270 -2.61 2.21 9.58
C ILE A 270 -1.22 2.35 8.95
N LEU A 271 -1.10 2.19 7.63
CA LEU A 271 0.18 2.35 6.93
C LEU A 271 0.76 3.76 7.11
N THR A 272 -0.09 4.77 7.00
CA THR A 272 0.30 6.17 7.26
C THR A 272 0.81 6.37 8.69
N ALA A 273 0.11 5.79 9.67
CA ALA A 273 0.49 5.87 11.07
C ALA A 273 1.80 5.10 11.38
N ILE A 274 1.98 3.90 10.81
CA ILE A 274 3.24 3.13 10.91
C ILE A 274 4.39 3.96 10.31
N LYS A 275 4.23 4.52 9.10
CA LYS A 275 5.22 5.38 8.47
C LYS A 275 5.61 6.55 9.38
N ALA A 276 4.62 7.28 9.90
CA ALA A 276 4.86 8.42 10.81
C ALA A 276 5.64 7.98 12.05
N LYS A 277 5.30 6.82 12.60
CA LYS A 277 5.94 6.26 13.79
C LYS A 277 7.39 5.87 13.52
N VAL A 278 7.65 5.11 12.45
CA VAL A 278 9.00 4.71 12.03
C VAL A 278 9.90 5.94 11.80
N LEU A 279 9.37 6.99 11.16
CA LEU A 279 10.12 8.23 10.96
C LEU A 279 10.41 8.97 12.27
N SER A 280 9.55 8.84 13.28
CA SER A 280 9.69 9.54 14.58
C SER A 280 10.72 8.91 15.51
N ILE A 281 10.96 7.59 15.44
CA ILE A 281 11.88 6.86 16.33
C ILE A 281 13.37 6.94 15.95
N GLY A 282 13.74 7.83 15.03
CA GLY A 282 15.15 8.07 14.66
C GLY A 282 15.62 7.36 13.40
N GLY A 283 14.72 6.68 12.70
CA GLY A 283 15.00 6.10 11.38
C GLY A 283 15.66 4.73 11.43
N ILE A 284 16.50 4.43 10.43
CA ILE A 284 17.09 3.11 10.16
C ILE A 284 17.90 2.53 11.34
N GLY A 285 18.35 3.34 12.29
CA GLY A 285 19.14 2.84 13.43
C GLY A 285 18.45 1.75 14.26
N ASP A 286 17.12 1.78 14.31
CA ASP A 286 16.30 0.80 15.04
C ASP A 286 15.70 -0.29 14.12
N LEU A 287 15.89 -0.17 12.79
CA LEU A 287 15.38 -1.11 11.80
C LEU A 287 15.78 -2.58 12.07
N PRO A 288 17.06 -2.90 12.42
CA PRO A 288 17.42 -4.26 12.75
C PRO A 288 16.63 -4.85 13.93
N SER A 289 16.35 -4.04 14.96
CA SER A 289 15.57 -4.47 16.12
C SER A 289 14.09 -4.68 15.75
N LEU A 290 13.55 -3.86 14.86
CA LEU A 290 12.20 -4.02 14.33
C LEU A 290 12.07 -5.31 13.53
N LEU A 291 13.00 -5.56 12.61
CA LEU A 291 13.03 -6.76 11.79
C LEU A 291 13.23 -8.04 12.62
N ASP A 292 14.09 -7.99 13.66
CA ASP A 292 14.25 -9.09 14.61
C ASP A 292 12.95 -9.39 15.38
N ALA A 293 12.19 -8.36 15.74
CA ALA A 293 10.89 -8.51 16.38
C ALA A 293 9.85 -9.18 15.48
N LEU A 294 9.91 -8.95 14.15
CA LEU A 294 9.01 -9.58 13.19
C LEU A 294 9.29 -11.08 13.01
N GLY A 295 10.54 -11.51 13.22
CA GLY A 295 10.94 -12.92 13.16
C GLY A 295 10.61 -13.58 11.82
N GLY A 296 10.31 -14.90 11.85
CA GLY A 296 9.93 -15.68 10.65
C GLY A 296 8.47 -15.55 10.23
N ASN A 297 7.77 -14.48 10.62
CA ASN A 297 6.37 -14.23 10.28
C ASN A 297 6.21 -13.19 9.16
N VAL A 298 7.32 -12.79 8.53
CA VAL A 298 7.39 -11.95 7.34
C VAL A 298 8.06 -12.74 6.23
N ASP A 299 7.50 -12.63 5.05
CA ASP A 299 8.03 -13.22 3.82
C ASP A 299 8.29 -12.09 2.80
N THR A 300 9.48 -12.06 2.17
CA THR A 300 9.84 -11.00 1.23
C THR A 300 11.02 -11.37 0.34
N ASN A 301 10.99 -10.93 -0.92
CA ASN A 301 12.12 -11.03 -1.84
C ASN A 301 13.07 -9.81 -1.79
N MET A 302 12.81 -8.84 -0.89
CA MET A 302 13.69 -7.68 -0.68
C MET A 302 14.93 -8.07 0.13
N THR A 303 16.04 -7.43 -0.15
CA THR A 303 17.23 -7.45 0.71
C THR A 303 17.19 -6.32 1.74
N LEU A 304 18.03 -6.42 2.79
CA LEU A 304 18.16 -5.31 3.75
C LEU A 304 18.59 -4.01 3.08
N ASP A 305 19.47 -4.09 2.08
CA ASP A 305 19.93 -2.94 1.30
C ASP A 305 18.78 -2.32 0.49
N ASP A 306 17.84 -3.14 -0.01
CA ASP A 306 16.64 -2.66 -0.71
C ASP A 306 15.69 -1.94 0.24
N VAL A 307 15.48 -2.48 1.44
CA VAL A 307 14.67 -1.83 2.48
C VAL A 307 15.27 -0.47 2.88
N GLU A 308 16.60 -0.41 3.05
CA GLU A 308 17.31 0.83 3.34
C GLU A 308 17.18 1.85 2.20
N ALA A 309 17.30 1.40 0.94
CA ALA A 309 17.15 2.24 -0.23
C ALA A 309 15.73 2.83 -0.34
N ILE A 310 14.69 2.01 -0.15
CA ILE A 310 13.29 2.46 -0.13
C ILE A 310 13.06 3.48 1.00
N TYR A 311 13.51 3.17 2.23
CA TYR A 311 13.39 4.11 3.34
C TYR A 311 14.01 5.47 3.00
N ASN A 312 15.26 5.47 2.50
CA ASN A 312 15.97 6.71 2.14
C ASN A 312 15.25 7.48 1.03
N LEU A 313 14.61 6.78 0.09
CA LEU A 313 13.85 7.37 -1.00
C LEU A 313 12.57 8.05 -0.48
N VAL A 314 11.79 7.39 0.40
CA VAL A 314 10.44 7.84 0.78
C VAL A 314 10.38 8.63 2.09
N LYS A 315 11.45 8.67 2.91
CA LYS A 315 11.43 9.33 4.24
C LYS A 315 11.04 10.80 4.21
N GLY A 316 11.27 11.49 3.08
CA GLY A 316 10.93 12.90 2.88
C GLY A 316 9.56 13.15 2.24
N VAL A 317 8.83 12.10 1.88
CA VAL A 317 7.51 12.24 1.23
C VAL A 317 6.48 12.66 2.27
N ASN A 318 5.74 13.74 1.96
CA ASN A 318 4.63 14.17 2.80
C ASN A 318 3.45 13.18 2.64
N SER A 319 2.84 12.77 3.75
CA SER A 319 1.67 11.87 3.72
C SER A 319 0.49 12.45 2.93
N THR A 320 0.31 13.77 2.92
CA THR A 320 -0.76 14.43 2.14
C THR A 320 -0.51 14.44 0.63
N SER A 321 0.69 14.06 0.17
CA SER A 321 1.03 13.95 -1.25
C SER A 321 1.02 12.50 -1.77
N ILE A 322 0.64 11.54 -0.93
CA ILE A 322 0.45 10.15 -1.33
C ILE A 322 -0.91 10.04 -2.01
N VAL A 323 -0.92 9.46 -3.21
CA VAL A 323 -2.17 9.14 -3.91
C VAL A 323 -2.75 7.85 -3.31
N HIS A 324 -4.01 7.87 -2.92
CA HIS A 324 -4.73 6.70 -2.43
C HIS A 324 -5.72 6.28 -3.50
N ALA A 325 -5.49 5.16 -4.13
CA ALA A 325 -6.34 4.60 -5.16
C ALA A 325 -6.88 3.23 -4.72
N GLY A 326 -8.06 2.87 -5.15
CA GLY A 326 -8.66 1.57 -4.88
C GLY A 326 -9.39 1.06 -6.10
N LEU A 327 -9.37 -0.25 -6.29
CA LEU A 327 -10.25 -0.91 -7.25
C LEU A 327 -11.45 -1.46 -6.47
N ASP A 328 -12.67 -1.04 -6.84
CA ASP A 328 -13.89 -1.50 -6.17
C ASP A 328 -15.11 -1.46 -7.11
N ALA A 329 -16.28 -1.79 -6.56
CA ALA A 329 -17.54 -1.83 -7.29
C ALA A 329 -18.11 -0.44 -7.64
N THR A 330 -17.47 0.64 -7.21
CA THR A 330 -17.89 2.01 -7.55
C THR A 330 -17.14 2.57 -8.75
N ASN A 331 -16.04 1.92 -9.16
CA ASN A 331 -15.18 2.39 -10.25
C ASN A 331 -14.99 1.36 -11.38
N PHE A 332 -14.13 0.39 -11.22
CA PHE A 332 -13.69 -0.51 -12.31
C PHE A 332 -14.26 -1.92 -12.22
N LEU A 333 -14.93 -2.26 -11.13
CA LEU A 333 -15.41 -3.60 -10.87
C LEU A 333 -16.95 -3.57 -10.66
N TYR A 334 -17.58 -4.71 -10.83
CA TYR A 334 -19.00 -4.87 -10.48
C TYR A 334 -19.24 -6.15 -9.71
N GLU A 335 -20.23 -6.12 -8.81
CA GLU A 335 -20.76 -7.32 -8.17
C GLU A 335 -21.72 -8.02 -9.11
N CYS A 336 -21.47 -9.28 -9.39
CA CYS A 336 -22.38 -10.06 -10.22
C CYS A 336 -23.61 -10.52 -9.42
N ASN A 337 -24.78 -9.99 -9.76
CA ASN A 337 -26.04 -10.26 -9.09
C ASN A 337 -26.94 -11.27 -9.84
N VAL A 338 -26.40 -12.05 -10.79
CA VAL A 338 -27.16 -13.06 -11.53
C VAL A 338 -26.85 -14.46 -11.05
N PRO A 339 -27.80 -15.42 -11.13
CA PRO A 339 -27.62 -16.78 -10.62
C PRO A 339 -26.47 -17.58 -11.25
N THR A 340 -25.91 -17.09 -12.36
CA THR A 340 -24.78 -17.72 -13.06
C THR A 340 -23.43 -17.36 -12.49
N CYS A 341 -23.35 -16.32 -11.64
CA CYS A 341 -22.15 -15.93 -10.94
C CYS A 341 -22.18 -16.47 -9.50
N ALA A 342 -21.01 -16.73 -8.95
CA ALA A 342 -20.92 -16.96 -7.52
C ALA A 342 -21.14 -15.65 -6.75
N ALA A 343 -21.85 -15.73 -5.64
CA ALA A 343 -22.02 -14.59 -4.75
C ALA A 343 -20.65 -14.10 -4.22
N ASP A 344 -20.55 -12.82 -3.94
CA ASP A 344 -19.35 -12.17 -3.39
C ASP A 344 -18.12 -12.16 -4.34
N TYR A 345 -18.32 -12.22 -5.64
CA TYR A 345 -17.24 -12.06 -6.63
C TYR A 345 -17.34 -10.70 -7.30
N LEU A 346 -16.18 -10.07 -7.48
CA LEU A 346 -16.03 -8.83 -8.23
C LEU A 346 -15.43 -9.15 -9.61
N TYR A 347 -15.96 -8.55 -10.65
CA TYR A 347 -15.54 -8.74 -12.04
C TYR A 347 -15.14 -7.39 -12.64
N ALA A 348 -14.22 -7.39 -13.60
CA ALA A 348 -13.92 -6.18 -14.36
C ALA A 348 -15.14 -5.70 -15.14
N ASP A 349 -15.47 -4.42 -15.04
CA ASP A 349 -16.73 -3.82 -15.53
C ASP A 349 -16.84 -3.89 -17.06
N ASP A 350 -15.74 -3.67 -17.76
CA ASP A 350 -15.65 -3.71 -19.23
C ASP A 350 -15.35 -5.10 -19.82
N GLY A 351 -15.25 -6.13 -18.95
CA GLY A 351 -14.85 -7.49 -19.35
C GLY A 351 -13.39 -7.59 -19.81
N SER A 352 -12.63 -6.52 -19.67
CA SER A 352 -11.19 -6.44 -19.94
C SER A 352 -10.45 -5.78 -18.77
N TYR A 353 -9.14 -5.78 -18.80
CA TYR A 353 -8.31 -5.11 -17.80
C TYR A 353 -7.71 -3.79 -18.33
N ALA A 354 -8.00 -3.41 -19.58
CA ALA A 354 -7.34 -2.30 -20.24
C ALA A 354 -7.59 -0.96 -19.54
N THR A 355 -8.82 -0.72 -19.06
CA THR A 355 -9.17 0.50 -18.32
C THR A 355 -8.44 0.55 -16.97
N ILE A 356 -8.34 -0.59 -16.28
CA ILE A 356 -7.61 -0.72 -15.01
C ILE A 356 -6.12 -0.49 -15.25
N ASP A 357 -5.52 -1.13 -16.25
CA ASP A 357 -4.12 -0.98 -16.60
C ASP A 357 -3.79 0.49 -16.88
N HIS A 358 -4.64 1.15 -17.67
CA HIS A 358 -4.45 2.57 -18.00
C HIS A 358 -4.51 3.46 -16.74
N PHE A 359 -5.52 3.27 -15.89
CA PHE A 359 -5.64 3.97 -14.61
C PHE A 359 -4.39 3.80 -13.74
N ILE A 360 -3.93 2.55 -13.58
CA ILE A 360 -2.75 2.23 -12.78
C ILE A 360 -1.48 2.83 -13.36
N GLN A 361 -1.34 2.89 -14.68
CA GLN A 361 -0.20 3.55 -15.33
C GLN A 361 -0.20 5.07 -15.08
N LYS A 362 -1.38 5.70 -15.00
CA LYS A 362 -1.54 7.16 -14.84
C LYS A 362 -1.71 7.63 -13.39
N VAL A 363 -1.61 6.74 -12.42
CA VAL A 363 -1.84 7.05 -11.00
C VAL A 363 -0.96 8.18 -10.41
N PHE A 364 0.17 8.50 -11.05
CA PHE A 364 1.13 9.52 -10.58
C PHE A 364 0.94 10.91 -11.16
N ALA A 365 -0.23 11.27 -11.63
CA ALA A 365 -0.46 12.62 -12.15
C ALA A 365 -1.38 13.44 -11.22
N PRO A 366 -0.97 13.79 -10.01
CA PRO A 366 -1.85 14.51 -9.09
C PRO A 366 -2.00 15.97 -9.49
N PRO A 367 -3.19 16.56 -9.33
CA PRO A 367 -3.45 17.96 -9.62
C PRO A 367 -2.59 18.92 -8.81
N ALA A 368 -2.22 18.56 -7.58
CA ALA A 368 -1.37 19.37 -6.72
C ALA A 368 0.01 19.71 -7.31
N SER A 369 0.51 18.91 -8.26
CA SER A 369 1.79 19.16 -8.94
C SER A 369 1.68 20.17 -10.08
N LEU A 370 0.46 20.53 -10.51
CA LEU A 370 0.25 21.39 -11.67
C LEU A 370 0.33 22.89 -11.33
N GLY A 371 0.28 23.26 -10.04
CA GLY A 371 0.27 24.66 -9.60
C GLY A 371 -1.01 25.41 -9.99
N GLU A 372 -2.05 24.68 -10.34
CA GLU A 372 -3.40 25.16 -10.71
C GLU A 372 -4.39 24.70 -9.64
N ASP A 373 -5.53 25.40 -9.55
CA ASP A 373 -6.72 24.97 -8.79
C ASP A 373 -7.83 24.64 -9.80
N PRO A 374 -7.76 23.48 -10.47
CA PRO A 374 -8.56 23.23 -11.65
C PRO A 374 -10.01 22.92 -11.29
N HIS A 375 -10.94 23.58 -12.01
CA HIS A 375 -12.36 23.26 -12.02
C HIS A 375 -12.64 22.33 -13.20
N VAL A 376 -12.90 21.05 -12.90
CA VAL A 376 -13.10 20.04 -13.95
C VAL A 376 -14.54 19.53 -13.91
N GLY A 377 -15.25 19.72 -15.00
CA GLY A 377 -16.60 19.16 -15.20
C GLY A 377 -16.56 17.93 -16.10
N ILE A 378 -17.38 16.94 -15.80
CA ILE A 378 -17.51 15.71 -16.60
C ILE A 378 -18.94 15.60 -17.10
N GLU A 379 -19.10 15.52 -18.42
CA GLU A 379 -20.39 15.36 -19.14
C GLU A 379 -20.50 13.93 -19.71
N ASP A 380 -21.68 13.32 -19.60
CA ASP A 380 -21.99 11.99 -20.14
C ASP A 380 -22.61 12.08 -21.53
N GLY A 381 -21.80 11.94 -22.55
CA GLY A 381 -22.20 11.77 -23.95
C GLY A 381 -22.03 10.35 -24.48
N SER A 382 -21.75 9.36 -23.60
CA SER A 382 -21.55 7.95 -23.98
C SER A 382 -22.81 7.30 -24.57
N GLY A 383 -23.97 7.74 -24.12
CA GLY A 383 -25.26 7.16 -24.53
C GLY A 383 -25.62 5.86 -23.84
N THR A 384 -24.74 5.35 -22.92
CA THR A 384 -24.95 4.08 -22.22
C THR A 384 -26.07 4.14 -21.19
N GLY A 385 -26.36 5.32 -20.67
CA GLY A 385 -27.39 5.49 -19.66
C GLY A 385 -27.00 5.10 -18.24
N ASN A 386 -25.76 4.70 -18.01
CA ASN A 386 -25.29 4.08 -16.76
C ASN A 386 -24.62 5.05 -15.79
N GLY A 387 -24.71 6.38 -16.03
CA GLY A 387 -24.11 7.38 -15.15
C GLY A 387 -22.58 7.43 -15.29
N ALA A 388 -22.09 7.35 -16.52
CA ALA A 388 -20.64 7.38 -16.82
C ALA A 388 -19.94 8.59 -16.20
N SER A 389 -20.54 9.79 -16.26
CA SER A 389 -19.96 10.99 -15.63
C SER A 389 -19.77 10.84 -14.13
N ALA A 390 -20.74 10.29 -13.42
CA ALA A 390 -20.63 10.06 -11.97
C ALA A 390 -19.54 9.05 -11.62
N ARG A 391 -19.41 7.97 -12.41
CA ARG A 391 -18.33 6.98 -12.28
C ARG A 391 -16.97 7.63 -12.45
N TRP A 392 -16.77 8.40 -13.52
CA TRP A 392 -15.48 9.06 -13.78
C TRP A 392 -15.16 10.17 -12.79
N VAL A 393 -16.16 10.85 -12.22
CA VAL A 393 -15.98 11.77 -11.07
C VAL A 393 -15.37 11.01 -9.88
N GLY A 394 -15.88 9.82 -9.57
CA GLY A 394 -15.29 8.97 -8.52
C GLY A 394 -13.86 8.59 -8.82
N ILE A 395 -13.60 8.05 -10.02
CA ILE A 395 -12.25 7.62 -10.47
C ILE A 395 -11.22 8.75 -10.38
N PHE A 396 -11.57 9.95 -10.88
CA PHE A 396 -10.65 11.08 -10.80
C PHE A 396 -10.56 11.66 -9.39
N GLY A 397 -11.62 11.53 -8.57
CA GLY A 397 -11.58 11.84 -7.16
C GLY A 397 -10.54 11.01 -6.39
N ASP A 398 -10.42 9.73 -6.70
CA ASP A 398 -9.40 8.83 -6.14
C ASP A 398 -7.98 9.26 -6.53
N LEU A 399 -7.81 9.87 -7.70
CA LEU A 399 -6.55 10.48 -8.12
C LEU A 399 -6.31 11.89 -7.54
N GLY A 400 -7.22 12.36 -6.67
CA GLY A 400 -7.11 13.67 -6.02
C GLY A 400 -7.63 14.85 -6.85
N TRP A 401 -8.34 14.57 -7.95
CA TRP A 401 -8.98 15.64 -8.75
C TRP A 401 -10.29 16.11 -8.11
N SER A 402 -10.49 17.42 -8.07
CA SER A 402 -11.80 18.01 -7.74
C SER A 402 -12.64 18.10 -9.02
N THR A 403 -13.49 17.09 -9.25
CA THR A 403 -14.32 16.99 -10.45
C THR A 403 -15.80 17.11 -10.11
N GLN A 404 -16.61 17.57 -11.05
CA GLN A 404 -18.06 17.73 -10.92
C GLN A 404 -18.80 16.97 -12.00
N ASP A 405 -19.81 16.20 -11.61
CA ASP A 405 -20.77 15.60 -12.56
C ASP A 405 -21.69 16.69 -13.13
N LEU A 406 -21.56 16.94 -14.42
CA LEU A 406 -22.41 17.89 -15.16
C LEU A 406 -23.63 17.22 -15.81
N GLY A 407 -23.74 15.89 -15.67
CA GLY A 407 -24.88 15.13 -16.18
C GLY A 407 -24.76 14.80 -17.67
N ARG A 408 -25.91 14.46 -18.27
CA ARG A 408 -25.99 13.96 -19.64
C ARG A 408 -26.04 15.04 -20.68
N VAL A 409 -25.30 14.79 -21.77
CA VAL A 409 -25.36 15.57 -23.01
C VAL A 409 -25.76 14.64 -24.17
N PRO A 410 -26.11 15.21 -25.37
CA PRO A 410 -26.34 14.38 -26.55
C PRO A 410 -25.17 13.43 -26.82
N THR A 411 -25.50 12.19 -27.21
CA THR A 411 -24.51 11.15 -27.49
C THR A 411 -23.48 11.62 -28.52
N THR A 412 -22.20 11.47 -28.17
CA THR A 412 -21.05 11.75 -29.04
C THR A 412 -20.31 10.49 -29.37
N SER A 413 -19.71 10.40 -30.55
CA SER A 413 -18.92 9.20 -30.95
C SER A 413 -17.55 9.15 -30.30
N GLY A 414 -17.00 10.28 -29.87
CA GLY A 414 -15.67 10.40 -29.31
C GLY A 414 -15.63 11.27 -28.07
N THR A 415 -14.77 10.89 -27.13
CA THR A 415 -14.45 11.66 -25.94
C THR A 415 -13.72 12.94 -26.34
N ALA A 416 -13.99 14.04 -25.66
CA ALA A 416 -13.36 15.33 -25.93
C ALA A 416 -12.95 16.03 -24.64
N VAL A 417 -11.84 16.75 -24.67
CA VAL A 417 -11.39 17.62 -23.58
C VAL A 417 -11.38 19.07 -24.07
N ILE A 418 -12.09 19.92 -23.37
CA ILE A 418 -12.34 21.30 -23.72
C ILE A 418 -11.79 22.22 -22.64
N ASP A 419 -10.83 23.06 -23.00
CA ASP A 419 -10.32 24.11 -22.11
C ASP A 419 -11.17 25.39 -22.27
N GLN A 420 -11.97 25.67 -21.26
CA GLN A 420 -12.81 26.91 -21.16
C GLN A 420 -12.22 27.89 -20.15
N SER A 421 -11.07 27.57 -19.52
CA SER A 421 -10.44 28.40 -18.50
C SER A 421 -9.81 29.68 -19.00
N GLY A 422 -9.86 29.91 -20.32
CA GLY A 422 -9.12 31.04 -20.94
C GLY A 422 -7.61 30.92 -20.87
N GLY A 423 -7.11 29.69 -20.62
CA GLY A 423 -5.70 29.38 -20.52
C GLY A 423 -5.14 29.38 -19.10
N THR A 424 -5.97 29.50 -18.07
CA THR A 424 -5.55 29.45 -16.66
C THR A 424 -5.38 28.01 -16.14
N GLU A 425 -6.05 27.02 -16.76
CA GLU A 425 -6.03 25.60 -16.38
C GLU A 425 -5.50 24.69 -17.49
N THR A 426 -4.54 25.21 -18.28
CA THR A 426 -3.99 24.51 -19.45
C THR A 426 -3.27 23.21 -19.08
N ALA A 427 -2.66 23.10 -17.91
CA ALA A 427 -1.98 21.89 -17.49
C ALA A 427 -2.99 20.79 -17.16
N ALA A 428 -4.11 21.11 -16.49
CA ALA A 428 -5.21 20.20 -16.25
C ALA A 428 -5.82 19.71 -17.57
N ALA A 429 -6.14 20.61 -18.50
CA ALA A 429 -6.66 20.24 -19.80
C ALA A 429 -5.75 19.30 -20.57
N LYS A 430 -4.43 19.53 -20.55
CA LYS A 430 -3.43 18.66 -21.18
C LYS A 430 -3.35 17.29 -20.50
N TRP A 431 -3.51 17.25 -19.18
CA TRP A 431 -3.49 15.99 -18.45
C TRP A 431 -4.69 15.12 -18.83
N PHE A 432 -5.92 15.67 -18.80
CA PHE A 432 -7.12 14.92 -19.21
C PHE A 432 -7.06 14.50 -20.67
N ALA A 433 -6.56 15.38 -21.55
CA ALA A 433 -6.36 15.06 -22.96
C ALA A 433 -5.37 13.89 -23.16
N ALA A 434 -4.27 13.89 -22.42
CA ALA A 434 -3.32 12.79 -22.43
C ALA A 434 -3.89 11.51 -21.79
N TYR A 435 -4.73 11.65 -20.76
CA TYR A 435 -5.40 10.51 -20.13
C TYR A 435 -6.32 9.79 -21.11
N PHE A 436 -7.16 10.52 -21.85
CA PHE A 436 -8.10 9.94 -22.84
C PHE A 436 -7.49 9.78 -24.25
N GLY A 437 -6.23 10.14 -24.46
CA GLY A 437 -5.59 10.06 -25.77
C GLY A 437 -6.18 11.00 -26.84
N VAL A 438 -6.78 12.12 -26.43
CA VAL A 438 -7.47 13.08 -27.31
C VAL A 438 -6.77 14.45 -27.30
N PRO A 439 -6.96 15.29 -28.32
CA PRO A 439 -6.42 16.65 -28.29
C PRO A 439 -7.25 17.56 -27.36
N VAL A 440 -6.59 18.58 -26.78
CA VAL A 440 -7.29 19.69 -26.12
C VAL A 440 -7.96 20.55 -27.17
N THR A 441 -9.23 20.87 -26.97
CA THR A 441 -10.00 21.82 -27.80
C THR A 441 -10.40 23.05 -26.99
N THR A 442 -10.51 24.20 -27.63
CA THR A 442 -10.99 25.46 -27.02
C THR A 442 -12.37 25.84 -27.50
N VAL A 443 -12.96 25.05 -28.38
CA VAL A 443 -14.32 25.28 -28.93
C VAL A 443 -15.22 24.17 -28.41
N PRO A 444 -16.24 24.48 -27.62
CA PRO A 444 -17.17 23.47 -27.18
C PRO A 444 -17.83 22.80 -28.38
N PRO A 445 -17.99 21.45 -28.39
CA PRO A 445 -18.88 20.83 -29.34
C PRO A 445 -20.29 21.45 -29.19
N PRO A 446 -21.07 21.56 -30.26
CA PRO A 446 -22.39 22.13 -30.19
C PRO A 446 -23.31 21.25 -29.34
N SER A 447 -23.39 21.53 -28.03
CA SER A 447 -24.28 20.87 -27.10
C SER A 447 -25.51 21.69 -26.83
N PRO A 448 -26.68 21.29 -27.31
CA PRO A 448 -27.90 21.90 -26.84
C PRO A 448 -28.26 21.35 -25.46
N GLY A 449 -27.95 22.08 -24.40
CA GLY A 449 -28.47 21.75 -23.07
C GLY A 449 -27.48 21.71 -21.91
N ALA A 450 -26.22 22.09 -22.06
CA ALA A 450 -25.30 22.21 -20.94
C ALA A 450 -25.84 23.23 -19.93
N THR A 451 -26.25 22.76 -18.75
CA THR A 451 -26.82 23.60 -17.68
C THR A 451 -25.78 24.06 -16.67
N GLY A 452 -24.50 23.66 -16.83
CA GLY A 452 -23.40 24.04 -15.97
C GLY A 452 -22.30 24.73 -16.80
N SER A 453 -22.15 26.06 -16.66
CA SER A 453 -20.93 26.74 -17.10
C SER A 453 -19.86 26.52 -16.02
N THR A 454 -18.86 25.75 -16.34
CA THR A 454 -17.60 25.80 -15.57
C THR A 454 -16.66 26.69 -16.37
N ASP A 455 -16.05 27.66 -15.70
CA ASP A 455 -14.98 28.48 -16.29
C ASP A 455 -13.66 27.69 -16.43
N GLY A 456 -13.70 26.35 -16.33
CA GLY A 456 -12.56 25.45 -16.22
C GLY A 456 -12.39 24.48 -17.39
N VAL A 457 -12.04 23.25 -17.08
CA VAL A 457 -11.87 22.15 -18.06
C VAL A 457 -13.13 21.29 -18.09
N ILE A 458 -13.63 20.98 -19.29
CA ILE A 458 -14.75 20.06 -19.48
C ILE A 458 -14.25 18.80 -20.18
N VAL A 459 -14.56 17.65 -19.62
CA VAL A 459 -14.40 16.33 -20.24
C VAL A 459 -15.77 15.84 -20.67
N VAL A 460 -15.99 15.71 -21.98
CA VAL A 460 -17.20 15.10 -22.55
C VAL A 460 -16.88 13.65 -22.88
N LEU A 461 -17.46 12.72 -22.15
CA LEU A 461 -17.29 11.29 -22.39
C LEU A 461 -18.07 10.90 -23.66
N GLY A 462 -17.42 10.25 -24.61
CA GLY A 462 -18.02 9.72 -25.81
C GLY A 462 -18.35 8.23 -25.71
N GLN A 463 -18.86 7.64 -26.79
CA GLN A 463 -19.07 6.19 -26.90
C GLN A 463 -17.78 5.38 -26.88
N ASP A 464 -16.64 6.06 -27.05
CA ASP A 464 -15.29 5.49 -27.02
C ASP A 464 -14.61 5.61 -25.65
N GLU A 465 -15.32 6.08 -24.62
CA GLU A 465 -14.73 6.35 -23.30
C GLU A 465 -13.93 5.16 -22.73
N GLU A 466 -14.41 3.95 -23.00
CA GLU A 466 -13.72 2.70 -22.59
C GLU A 466 -12.81 2.13 -23.70
N SER A 467 -13.15 2.38 -24.97
CA SER A 467 -12.36 1.88 -26.11
C SER A 467 -11.10 2.68 -26.40
N ALA A 468 -10.99 3.91 -25.90
CA ALA A 468 -9.80 4.75 -26.02
C ALA A 468 -8.56 4.09 -25.39
N PHE A 469 -8.76 3.17 -24.44
CA PHE A 469 -7.68 2.47 -23.72
C PHE A 469 -7.21 1.18 -24.40
N ASN A 470 -7.99 0.64 -25.35
CA ASN A 470 -7.64 -0.58 -26.07
C ASN A 470 -6.49 -0.39 -27.11
N HIS A 471 -5.89 0.78 -27.16
CA HIS A 471 -4.88 1.14 -28.17
C HIS A 471 -3.49 1.42 -27.61
N ASP A 472 -3.21 1.09 -26.35
CA ASP A 472 -1.83 1.18 -25.84
C ASP A 472 -1.07 -0.10 -26.22
N PRO A 473 -0.09 -0.05 -27.16
CA PRO A 473 0.59 -1.25 -27.70
C PRO A 473 1.68 -1.78 -26.77
N GLY A 474 1.66 -1.46 -25.48
CA GLY A 474 2.80 -1.61 -24.58
C GLY A 474 2.94 -2.95 -23.83
N TYR A 475 1.88 -3.73 -23.62
CA TYR A 475 1.95 -4.99 -22.85
C TYR A 475 0.97 -6.03 -23.38
N GLY A 476 1.36 -6.78 -24.39
CA GLY A 476 0.53 -7.87 -24.92
C GLY A 476 1.14 -8.53 -26.15
N SER A 477 2.28 -9.18 -25.97
CA SER A 477 2.72 -10.28 -26.87
C SER A 477 3.76 -11.13 -26.17
#